data_274ae1f6e9b85123be51c37d6a0f29b6
#
_entry.id   274ae1f6e9b85123be51c37d6a0f29b6
#
_cell.length_a   1.000
_cell.length_b   1.000
_cell.length_c   1.000
_cell.angle_alpha   90.00
_cell.angle_beta   90.00
_cell.angle_gamma   90.00
#
_symmetry.space_group_name_H-M   'P 1'
#
loop_
_entity.id
_entity.type
_entity.pdbx_description
1 polymer ?
#
loop_
_entity_poly.entity_id
_entity_poly.type
_entity_poly.pdbx_seq_one_letter_code
_entity_poly.pdbx_strand_id
1 'polypeptide(L)'
;MPHASPKMIQRARQLRQPLTPAEALLWRALRGRQANGLKFRRQHPIGPYVADFYCAQAQLVIEIDGASHLGQEEYDQARTAWLESQGYRVVRYTNSEVQENIAAVLENIVPDFPLINKSFNLSYSGNDR
;
A
#
# COMPACT_ATOMS: atom_id res chain seq x y z
N MET A 1 -14.68 16.33 6.66
CA MET A 1 -13.51 15.80 6.22
C MET A 1 -13.17 14.48 6.86
N PRO A 2 -12.93 13.54 6.06
CA PRO A 2 -12.72 12.21 6.58
C PRO A 2 -11.36 12.10 7.22
N HIS A 3 -11.38 11.88 8.47
CA HIS A 3 -10.18 11.51 9.17
C HIS A 3 -10.60 10.43 10.15
N ALA A 4 -9.65 9.66 10.58
CA ALA A 4 -9.95 8.53 11.42
C ALA A 4 -10.43 9.01 12.76
N SER A 5 -11.43 8.32 13.29
CA SER A 5 -11.87 8.59 14.65
C SER A 5 -10.78 8.16 15.62
N PRO A 6 -10.77 8.67 16.83
CA PRO A 6 -9.79 8.24 17.82
C PRO A 6 -9.83 6.73 18.04
N LYS A 7 -11.01 6.15 17.99
CA LYS A 7 -11.14 4.72 18.16
C LYS A 7 -10.48 3.96 17.02
N MET A 8 -10.65 4.45 15.80
CA MET A 8 -10.03 3.81 14.65
C MET A 8 -8.52 3.96 14.68
N ILE A 9 -8.02 5.09 15.09
CA ILE A 9 -6.59 5.29 15.18
C ILE A 9 -5.97 4.32 16.19
N GLN A 10 -6.61 4.17 17.33
CA GLN A 10 -6.13 3.24 18.33
C GLN A 10 -6.16 1.81 17.80
N ARG A 11 -7.21 1.45 17.09
CA ARG A 11 -7.31 0.13 16.53
C ARG A 11 -6.22 -0.13 15.50
N ALA A 12 -5.91 0.86 14.68
CA ALA A 12 -4.84 0.70 13.70
C ALA A 12 -3.50 0.43 14.37
N ARG A 13 -3.23 1.12 15.46
CA ARG A 13 -1.99 0.88 16.18
C ARG A 13 -1.95 -0.52 16.77
N GLN A 14 -3.07 -0.97 17.32
CA GLN A 14 -3.13 -2.30 17.92
C GLN A 14 -3.00 -3.39 16.88
N LEU A 15 -3.49 -3.13 15.67
CA LEU A 15 -3.46 -4.13 14.62
C LEU A 15 -2.23 -4.07 13.75
N ARG A 16 -1.33 -3.14 14.06
CA ARG A 16 -0.13 -3.01 13.26
C ARG A 16 0.76 -4.21 13.53
N GLN A 17 0.81 -5.08 12.59
CA GLN A 17 1.49 -6.37 12.71
C GLN A 17 2.79 -6.38 11.93
N PRO A 18 3.65 -7.36 12.20
CA PRO A 18 4.78 -7.56 11.33
C PRO A 18 4.29 -7.76 9.90
N LEU A 19 5.06 -7.28 8.96
CA LEU A 19 4.67 -7.38 7.57
C LEU A 19 4.71 -8.82 7.09
N THR A 20 3.74 -9.18 6.25
CA THR A 20 3.83 -10.46 5.54
C THR A 20 4.99 -10.37 4.54
N PRO A 21 5.43 -11.51 3.99
CA PRO A 21 6.52 -11.45 3.00
C PRO A 21 6.20 -10.56 1.81
N ALA A 22 4.97 -10.60 1.31
CA ALA A 22 4.60 -9.74 0.18
C ALA A 22 4.62 -8.27 0.59
N GLU A 23 4.07 -7.97 1.74
CA GLU A 23 4.07 -6.60 2.24
C GLU A 23 5.48 -6.09 2.47
N ALA A 24 6.33 -6.93 3.02
CA ALA A 24 7.71 -6.55 3.28
C ALA A 24 8.46 -6.24 1.99
N LEU A 25 8.22 -7.05 0.99
CA LEU A 25 8.85 -6.83 -0.31
C LEU A 25 8.43 -5.50 -0.91
N LEU A 26 7.14 -5.22 -0.88
CA LEU A 26 6.63 -3.97 -1.42
C LEU A 26 7.12 -2.79 -0.60
N TRP A 27 7.08 -2.91 0.72
CA TRP A 27 7.49 -1.82 1.59
C TRP A 27 8.96 -1.46 1.39
N ARG A 28 9.79 -2.45 1.16
CA ARG A 28 11.21 -2.20 0.92
C ARG A 28 11.40 -1.28 -0.29
N ALA A 29 10.55 -1.40 -1.29
CA ALA A 29 10.65 -0.58 -2.48
C ALA A 29 10.04 0.80 -2.30
N LEU A 30 9.07 0.94 -1.41
CA LEU A 30 8.33 2.18 -1.29
C LEU A 30 8.84 3.11 -0.20
N ARG A 31 9.42 2.55 0.83
CA ARG A 31 9.81 3.38 1.98
C ARG A 31 11.02 4.26 1.63
N GLY A 32 11.26 5.25 2.44
CA GLY A 32 12.43 6.10 2.27
C GLY A 32 12.37 6.98 1.05
N ARG A 33 11.17 7.21 0.53
CA ARG A 33 10.96 8.06 -0.64
C ARG A 33 11.66 7.55 -1.89
N GLN A 34 11.89 6.24 -1.96
CA GLN A 34 12.55 5.66 -3.12
C GLN A 34 11.71 5.71 -4.38
N ALA A 35 10.39 5.76 -4.22
CA ALA A 35 9.50 5.75 -5.38
C ALA A 35 9.24 7.18 -5.80
N ASN A 36 10.12 7.73 -6.60
CA ASN A 36 10.01 9.08 -7.14
C ASN A 36 9.88 10.15 -6.06
N GLY A 37 10.51 9.92 -4.92
CA GLY A 37 10.47 10.88 -3.84
C GLY A 37 9.17 10.89 -3.07
N LEU A 38 8.24 10.01 -3.39
CA LEU A 38 6.95 9.98 -2.73
C LEU A 38 7.06 9.35 -1.36
N LYS A 39 6.31 9.89 -0.44
CA LYS A 39 6.28 9.35 0.91
C LYS A 39 5.13 8.38 1.05
N PHE A 40 5.47 7.13 1.29
CA PHE A 40 4.46 6.10 1.55
C PHE A 40 4.41 5.80 3.04
N ARG A 41 3.21 5.51 3.52
CA ARG A 41 3.00 5.08 4.89
C ARG A 41 2.31 3.74 4.86
N ARG A 42 2.52 2.93 5.88
CA ARG A 42 1.84 1.65 5.95
C ARG A 42 0.87 1.65 7.12
N GLN A 43 -0.16 0.84 7.00
CA GLN A 43 -1.16 0.67 8.06
C GLN A 43 -1.71 2.02 8.48
N HIS A 44 -2.15 2.79 7.50
CA HIS A 44 -2.55 4.18 7.73
C HIS A 44 -4.06 4.29 7.78
N PRO A 45 -4.62 4.85 8.86
CA PRO A 45 -6.08 5.00 8.93
C PRO A 45 -6.57 6.11 8.01
N ILE A 46 -7.64 5.83 7.29
CA ILE A 46 -8.28 6.78 6.42
C ILE A 46 -9.78 6.64 6.64
N GLY A 47 -10.38 7.65 7.30
CA GLY A 47 -11.79 7.55 7.64
C GLY A 47 -12.05 6.30 8.46
N PRO A 48 -13.01 5.48 8.07
CA PRO A 48 -13.33 4.27 8.84
C PRO A 48 -12.46 3.08 8.48
N TYR A 49 -11.45 3.26 7.61
CA TYR A 49 -10.66 2.15 7.12
C TYR A 49 -9.20 2.30 7.47
N VAL A 50 -8.45 1.22 7.32
CA VAL A 50 -7.01 1.24 7.46
C VAL A 50 -6.42 0.76 6.14
N ALA A 51 -5.59 1.59 5.52
CA ALA A 51 -4.95 1.24 4.26
C ALA A 51 -3.64 0.50 4.54
N ASP A 52 -3.38 -0.53 3.75
CA ASP A 52 -2.11 -1.23 3.91
C ASP A 52 -0.95 -0.30 3.59
N PHE A 53 -1.03 0.41 2.47
CA PHE A 53 -0.06 1.41 2.11
C PHE A 53 -0.78 2.64 1.56
N TYR A 54 -0.22 3.79 1.82
CA TYR A 54 -0.89 5.04 1.51
C TYR A 54 0.12 6.10 1.13
N CYS A 55 -0.20 6.85 0.09
CA CYS A 55 0.60 8.00 -0.32
C CYS A 55 -0.31 9.19 -0.52
N ALA A 56 -0.18 10.19 0.32
CA ALA A 56 -1.03 11.37 0.25
C ALA A 56 -0.75 12.18 -1.02
N GLN A 57 0.50 12.30 -1.37
CA GLN A 57 0.88 13.10 -2.53
C GLN A 57 0.29 12.56 -3.82
N ALA A 58 0.25 11.24 -3.94
CA ALA A 58 -0.29 10.59 -5.13
C ALA A 58 -1.75 10.24 -4.97
N GLN A 59 -2.32 10.46 -3.80
CA GLN A 59 -3.69 10.08 -3.48
C GLN A 59 -3.92 8.63 -3.82
N LEU A 60 -3.03 7.78 -3.33
CA LEU A 60 -3.00 6.38 -3.70
C LEU A 60 -3.12 5.50 -2.47
N VAL A 61 -3.97 4.50 -2.58
CA VAL A 61 -4.15 3.47 -1.56
C VAL A 61 -3.81 2.13 -2.19
N ILE A 62 -2.96 1.37 -1.55
CA ILE A 62 -2.56 0.05 -2.05
C ILE A 62 -3.00 -0.99 -1.04
N GLU A 63 -3.65 -2.02 -1.53
CA GLU A 63 -4.13 -3.12 -0.71
C GLU A 63 -3.49 -4.41 -1.16
N ILE A 64 -2.98 -5.19 -0.22
CA ILE A 64 -2.41 -6.49 -0.54
C ILE A 64 -3.35 -7.53 0.03
N ASP A 65 -3.94 -8.31 -0.85
CA ASP A 65 -4.95 -9.28 -0.45
C ASP A 65 -4.30 -10.60 -0.09
N GLY A 66 -4.66 -11.10 1.06
CA GLY A 66 -4.22 -12.43 1.46
C GLY A 66 -5.08 -13.49 0.83
N ALA A 67 -4.94 -14.69 1.32
CA ALA A 67 -5.60 -15.82 0.71
C ALA A 67 -7.08 -15.89 1.01
N SER A 68 -7.56 -15.31 2.07
CA SER A 68 -8.94 -15.50 2.47
C SER A 68 -9.80 -14.30 2.20
N HIS A 69 -10.33 -14.20 1.00
CA HIS A 69 -11.23 -13.12 0.66
C HIS A 69 -12.63 -13.57 0.37
N LEU A 70 -12.87 -14.84 0.50
CA LEU A 70 -14.19 -15.35 0.21
C LEU A 70 -15.20 -14.73 1.17
N GLY A 71 -16.29 -14.25 0.62
CA GLY A 71 -17.36 -13.70 1.41
C GLY A 71 -17.19 -12.25 1.80
N GLN A 72 -16.16 -11.61 1.30
CA GLN A 72 -15.90 -10.21 1.64
C GLN A 72 -15.98 -9.27 0.44
N GLU A 73 -16.45 -9.76 -0.67
CA GLU A 73 -16.45 -8.97 -1.90
C GLU A 73 -17.29 -7.70 -1.77
N GLU A 74 -18.45 -7.81 -1.14
CA GLU A 74 -19.30 -6.63 -0.99
C GLU A 74 -18.65 -5.59 -0.09
N TYR A 75 -18.06 -6.04 0.99
CA TYR A 75 -17.39 -5.13 1.90
C TYR A 75 -16.23 -4.45 1.18
N ASP A 76 -15.47 -5.20 0.42
CA ASP A 76 -14.33 -4.65 -0.31
C ASP A 76 -14.76 -3.65 -1.37
N GLN A 77 -15.87 -3.92 -2.03
CA GLN A 77 -16.38 -3.00 -3.04
C GLN A 77 -16.85 -1.70 -2.39
N ALA A 78 -17.53 -1.78 -1.28
CA ALA A 78 -18.00 -0.59 -0.58
C ALA A 78 -16.81 0.23 -0.09
N ARG A 79 -15.80 -0.43 0.42
CA ARG A 79 -14.59 0.22 0.89
C ARG A 79 -13.88 0.96 -0.25
N THR A 80 -13.72 0.27 -1.37
CA THR A 80 -13.08 0.86 -2.53
C THR A 80 -13.87 2.05 -3.05
N ALA A 81 -15.19 1.89 -3.15
CA ALA A 81 -16.03 2.99 -3.64
C ALA A 81 -15.92 4.21 -2.73
N TRP A 82 -15.91 3.98 -1.42
CA TRP A 82 -15.79 5.10 -0.50
C TRP A 82 -14.45 5.81 -0.67
N LEU A 83 -13.37 5.05 -0.75
CA LEU A 83 -12.05 5.64 -0.93
C LEU A 83 -11.96 6.42 -2.23
N GLU A 84 -12.52 5.87 -3.29
CA GLU A 84 -12.51 6.56 -4.57
C GLU A 84 -13.34 7.82 -4.54
N SER A 85 -14.43 7.81 -3.78
CA SER A 85 -15.24 9.00 -3.63
C SER A 85 -14.48 10.11 -2.90
N GLN A 86 -13.47 9.75 -2.13
CA GLN A 86 -12.64 10.72 -1.43
C GLN A 86 -11.44 11.16 -2.27
N GLY A 87 -11.37 10.70 -3.50
CA GLY A 87 -10.32 11.13 -4.41
C GLY A 87 -9.12 10.23 -4.48
N TYR A 88 -9.18 9.06 -3.87
CA TYR A 88 -8.05 8.14 -3.91
C TYR A 88 -8.15 7.17 -5.06
N ARG A 89 -7.02 6.83 -5.62
CA ARG A 89 -6.92 5.71 -6.53
C ARG A 89 -6.59 4.48 -5.68
N VAL A 90 -7.35 3.42 -5.84
CA VAL A 90 -7.16 2.22 -5.06
C VAL A 90 -6.66 1.12 -5.97
N VAL A 91 -5.54 0.52 -5.63
CA VAL A 91 -5.02 -0.62 -6.38
C VAL A 91 -4.89 -1.80 -5.44
N ARG A 92 -5.14 -2.97 -5.96
CA ARG A 92 -5.12 -4.20 -5.19
C ARG A 92 -4.26 -5.23 -5.87
N TYR A 93 -3.49 -5.94 -5.07
CA TYR A 93 -2.64 -7.01 -5.56
C TYR A 93 -2.75 -8.19 -4.62
N THR A 94 -2.64 -9.38 -5.15
CA THR A 94 -2.55 -10.56 -4.30
C THR A 94 -1.11 -10.71 -3.83
N ASN A 95 -0.92 -11.52 -2.81
CA ASN A 95 0.42 -11.84 -2.35
C ASN A 95 1.26 -12.43 -3.47
N SER A 96 0.66 -13.30 -4.25
CA SER A 96 1.37 -13.93 -5.37
C SER A 96 1.83 -12.92 -6.39
N GLU A 97 0.95 -11.98 -6.73
CA GLU A 97 1.31 -10.97 -7.72
C GLU A 97 2.51 -10.15 -7.25
N VAL A 98 2.51 -9.78 -5.99
CA VAL A 98 3.61 -8.99 -5.47
C VAL A 98 4.90 -9.80 -5.45
N GLN A 99 4.83 -11.04 -4.98
CA GLN A 99 6.02 -11.85 -4.83
C GLN A 99 6.59 -12.33 -6.15
N GLU A 100 5.73 -12.55 -7.13
CA GLU A 100 6.17 -13.13 -8.40
C GLU A 100 6.55 -12.08 -9.43
N ASN A 101 6.03 -10.87 -9.30
CA ASN A 101 6.30 -9.87 -10.32
C ASN A 101 6.29 -8.48 -9.72
N ILE A 102 7.19 -8.28 -8.78
CA ILE A 102 7.25 -7.00 -8.07
C ILE A 102 7.53 -5.84 -9.03
N ALA A 103 8.30 -6.07 -10.08
CA ALA A 103 8.63 -4.99 -11.01
C ALA A 103 7.38 -4.46 -11.69
N ALA A 104 6.50 -5.35 -12.14
CA ALA A 104 5.27 -4.91 -12.78
C ALA A 104 4.35 -4.20 -11.80
N VAL A 105 4.32 -4.69 -10.56
CA VAL A 105 3.51 -4.06 -9.52
C VAL A 105 3.98 -2.63 -9.28
N LEU A 106 5.28 -2.45 -9.13
CA LEU A 106 5.82 -1.13 -8.87
C LEU A 106 5.56 -0.18 -10.02
N GLU A 107 5.67 -0.67 -11.25
CA GLU A 107 5.42 0.16 -12.41
C GLU A 107 3.98 0.61 -12.48
N ASN A 108 3.07 -0.24 -12.06
CA ASN A 108 1.67 0.12 -12.05
C ASN A 108 1.34 1.10 -10.92
N ILE A 109 2.01 0.96 -9.79
CA ILE A 109 1.77 1.84 -8.64
C ILE A 109 2.28 3.24 -8.95
N VAL A 110 3.49 3.33 -9.46
CA VAL A 110 4.14 4.59 -9.73
C VAL A 110 4.57 4.58 -11.18
N PRO A 111 3.73 5.08 -12.07
CA PRO A 111 4.13 5.17 -13.47
C PRO A 111 5.45 5.90 -13.53
N ASP A 112 6.32 5.43 -14.33
CA ASP A 112 7.66 5.98 -14.44
C ASP A 112 8.52 5.66 -13.24
N PHE A 113 8.12 4.68 -12.46
CA PHE A 113 9.00 4.17 -11.41
C PHE A 113 10.33 3.86 -12.06
N PRO A 114 11.44 4.25 -11.45
CA PRO A 114 12.74 4.17 -12.12
C PRO A 114 13.28 2.75 -12.21
N LEU A 115 12.52 1.85 -12.78
CA LEU A 115 12.98 0.50 -13.03
C LEU A 115 13.93 0.43 -14.20
N ILE A 116 13.86 1.41 -15.05
CA ILE A 116 14.81 1.48 -16.13
C ILE A 116 16.20 1.71 -15.62
N ASN A 117 16.30 2.23 -14.42
CA ASN A 117 17.59 2.41 -13.81
C ASN A 117 18.04 1.09 -13.28
N LYS A 118 18.97 0.51 -13.93
CA LYS A 118 19.40 -0.83 -13.56
C LYS A 118 19.93 -0.96 -12.19
N SER A 119 20.35 0.12 -11.62
CA SER A 119 20.87 0.03 -10.27
C SER A 119 19.80 -0.13 -9.23
N PHE A 120 18.56 0.04 -9.61
CA PHE A 120 17.49 -0.18 -8.66
C PHE A 120 17.48 -1.64 -8.25
N ASN A 121 17.43 -1.88 -6.96
CA ASN A 121 17.57 -3.22 -6.47
C ASN A 121 16.75 -3.39 -5.23
N LEU A 122 15.77 -4.26 -5.29
CA LEU A 122 14.89 -4.48 -4.16
C LEU A 122 15.60 -5.09 -2.97
N SER A 123 16.73 -5.73 -3.20
CA SER A 123 17.49 -6.26 -2.10
C SER A 123 18.38 -5.23 -1.43
N TYR A 124 18.48 -4.08 -2.02
CA TYR A 124 19.26 -3.00 -1.47
C TYR A 124 18.60 -2.48 -0.21
N SER A 125 19.32 -2.39 0.86
CA SER A 125 18.70 -1.97 2.10
C SER A 125 19.53 -0.95 2.86
N GLY A 126 20.64 -0.58 2.32
CA GLY A 126 21.57 0.21 3.09
C GLY A 126 21.07 1.58 3.44
N ASN A 127 20.31 2.19 2.57
CA ASN A 127 19.91 3.56 2.77
C ASN A 127 18.45 3.77 2.88
N ASP A 128 17.77 2.80 3.36
CA ASP A 128 16.36 3.02 3.64
C ASP A 128 16.22 4.06 4.69
N ARG A 129 15.40 4.99 4.43
CA ARG A 129 15.21 6.03 5.42
C ARG A 129 13.81 6.40 5.54
#